data_9d0d9df2348874faf909647dddeec9a2
#
_entry.id   9d0d9df2348874faf909647dddeec9a2
#
_cell.length_a   1.000
_cell.length_b   1.000
_cell.length_c   1.000
_cell.angle_alpha   90.00
_cell.angle_beta   90.00
_cell.angle_gamma   90.00
#
_symmetry.space_group_name_H-M   'P 1'
#
loop_
_entity.id
_entity.type
_entity.pdbx_description
1 polymer ?
#
loop_
_entity_poly.entity_id
_entity_poly.type
_entity_poly.pdbx_seq_one_letter_code
_entity_poly.pdbx_strand_id
1 'polypeptide(L)'
;MKTKRVWVFIIIFAVLAAAVLAVPIPKAALDDGGTREYAAMTYRIVKWKKFYAGGTYEKTKVYFGKDLKKTLDELWAEEAAGIEHVFYAEITEINGSVVTVRPAAGTAEAASSDKIQFDTGNLERIGFNVGTVVRVTYKGGIRETYPAQINAISWKNADDLRDRDFDGE
;
A
#
# COMPACT_ATOMS: atom_id res chain seq x y z
N MET A 1 -58.84 -11.01 12.52
CA MET A 1 -58.16 -11.11 11.21
C MET A 1 -57.50 -9.80 10.73
N LYS A 2 -57.90 -8.61 11.18
CA LYS A 2 -57.32 -7.31 10.75
C LYS A 2 -55.87 -7.10 11.23
N THR A 3 -55.53 -7.49 12.45
CA THR A 3 -54.20 -7.33 13.04
C THR A 3 -53.08 -8.09 12.28
N LYS A 4 -53.30 -9.31 11.82
CA LYS A 4 -52.31 -10.07 11.06
C LYS A 4 -51.92 -9.40 9.74
N ARG A 5 -52.85 -8.76 9.05
CA ARG A 5 -52.58 -8.04 7.80
C ARG A 5 -51.75 -6.77 8.05
N VAL A 6 -51.98 -6.05 9.12
CA VAL A 6 -51.18 -4.88 9.50
C VAL A 6 -49.75 -5.26 9.77
N TRP A 7 -49.50 -6.32 10.50
CA TRP A 7 -48.12 -6.82 10.75
C TRP A 7 -47.38 -7.21 9.47
N VAL A 8 -48.06 -7.83 8.51
CA VAL A 8 -47.46 -8.18 7.22
C VAL A 8 -47.03 -6.92 6.46
N PHE A 9 -47.86 -5.86 6.44
CA PHE A 9 -47.49 -4.59 5.82
C PHE A 9 -46.30 -3.92 6.51
N ILE A 10 -46.26 -3.93 7.84
CA ILE A 10 -45.09 -3.38 8.60
C ILE A 10 -43.79 -4.14 8.26
N ILE A 11 -43.87 -5.45 8.19
CA ILE A 11 -42.69 -6.28 7.84
C ILE A 11 -42.24 -5.98 6.40
N ILE A 12 -43.16 -5.93 5.44
CA ILE A 12 -42.82 -5.62 4.05
C ILE A 12 -42.19 -4.23 3.94
N PHE A 13 -42.78 -3.23 4.63
CA PHE A 13 -42.24 -1.88 4.63
C PHE A 13 -40.84 -1.82 5.26
N ALA A 14 -40.64 -2.50 6.37
CA ALA A 14 -39.34 -2.59 7.03
C ALA A 14 -38.28 -3.24 6.14
N VAL A 15 -38.63 -4.32 5.42
CA VAL A 15 -37.72 -5.00 4.47
C VAL A 15 -37.40 -4.10 3.29
N LEU A 16 -38.38 -3.40 2.73
CA LEU A 16 -38.15 -2.44 1.63
C LEU A 16 -37.29 -1.26 2.08
N ALA A 17 -37.57 -0.70 3.25
CA ALA A 17 -36.72 0.36 3.82
C ALA A 17 -35.29 -0.09 4.05
N ALA A 18 -35.11 -1.28 4.62
CA ALA A 18 -33.77 -1.86 4.80
C ALA A 18 -33.07 -2.09 3.46
N ALA A 19 -33.77 -2.57 2.43
CA ALA A 19 -33.21 -2.76 1.11
C ALA A 19 -32.76 -1.42 0.47
N VAL A 20 -33.56 -0.38 0.57
CA VAL A 20 -33.20 0.96 0.07
C VAL A 20 -31.98 1.53 0.80
N LEU A 21 -31.88 1.36 2.12
CA LEU A 21 -30.76 1.83 2.92
C LEU A 21 -29.46 1.01 2.68
N ALA A 22 -29.59 -0.19 2.12
CA ALA A 22 -28.46 -1.05 1.79
C ALA A 22 -27.88 -0.78 0.38
N VAL A 23 -28.58 -0.02 -0.48
CA VAL A 23 -28.09 0.29 -1.84
C VAL A 23 -26.95 1.30 -1.77
N PRO A 24 -25.74 0.99 -2.28
CA PRO A 24 -24.64 1.92 -2.29
C PRO A 24 -24.82 3.00 -3.36
N ILE A 25 -24.78 4.25 -2.97
CA ILE A 25 -24.91 5.40 -3.85
C ILE A 25 -23.51 5.91 -4.21
N PRO A 26 -23.23 6.26 -5.49
CA PRO A 26 -21.97 6.92 -5.87
C PRO A 26 -21.78 8.21 -5.06
N LYS A 27 -20.64 8.36 -4.40
CA LYS A 27 -20.34 9.50 -3.53
C LYS A 27 -19.22 10.37 -4.07
N ALA A 28 -18.15 9.75 -4.55
CA ALA A 28 -16.98 10.44 -5.09
C ALA A 28 -16.35 9.67 -6.25
N ALA A 29 -15.75 10.44 -7.17
CA ALA A 29 -14.80 9.96 -8.16
C ALA A 29 -13.60 10.90 -8.07
N LEU A 30 -12.39 10.34 -7.92
CA LEU A 30 -11.15 11.09 -7.80
C LEU A 30 -10.36 11.03 -9.12
N ASP A 31 -9.64 12.12 -9.41
CA ASP A 31 -8.75 12.23 -10.59
C ASP A 31 -7.34 11.65 -10.32
N ASP A 32 -7.23 10.75 -9.36
CA ASP A 32 -5.98 10.10 -8.91
C ASP A 32 -5.59 8.83 -9.69
N GLY A 33 -6.22 8.62 -10.84
CA GLY A 33 -6.15 7.41 -11.65
C GLY A 33 -7.50 6.74 -11.83
N GLY A 34 -8.54 7.21 -11.14
CA GLY A 34 -9.93 6.78 -11.30
C GLY A 34 -10.54 6.07 -10.08
N THR A 35 -10.08 6.34 -8.88
CA THR A 35 -10.70 5.86 -7.63
C THR A 35 -12.15 6.29 -7.54
N ARG A 36 -13.03 5.36 -7.16
CA ARG A 36 -14.47 5.60 -7.00
C ARG A 36 -14.97 5.13 -5.66
N GLU A 37 -15.78 5.97 -5.03
CA GLU A 37 -16.44 5.69 -3.76
C GLU A 37 -17.93 5.51 -3.95
N TYR A 38 -18.49 4.48 -3.31
CA TYR A 38 -19.92 4.21 -3.18
C TYR A 38 -20.24 4.04 -1.69
N ALA A 39 -21.24 4.75 -1.20
CA ALA A 39 -21.62 4.69 0.21
C ALA A 39 -23.06 4.22 0.38
N ALA A 40 -23.26 3.29 1.29
CA ALA A 40 -24.53 2.91 1.87
C ALA A 40 -24.57 3.33 3.35
N MET A 41 -25.69 3.13 4.02
CA MET A 41 -25.82 3.54 5.43
C MET A 41 -24.89 2.76 6.37
N THR A 42 -24.62 1.50 6.08
CA THR A 42 -23.88 0.57 6.96
C THR A 42 -22.50 0.17 6.44
N TYR A 43 -22.19 0.50 5.18
CA TYR A 43 -20.91 0.18 4.56
C TYR A 43 -20.55 1.18 3.46
N ARG A 44 -19.28 1.16 3.09
CA ARG A 44 -18.70 1.93 1.98
C ARG A 44 -17.87 1.01 1.10
N ILE A 45 -18.04 1.13 -0.20
CA ILE A 45 -17.20 0.44 -1.19
C ILE A 45 -16.26 1.46 -1.80
N VAL A 46 -14.97 1.20 -1.75
CA VAL A 46 -13.98 2.00 -2.46
C VAL A 46 -13.33 1.11 -3.52
N LYS A 47 -13.46 1.52 -4.77
CA LYS A 47 -12.72 0.95 -5.89
C LYS A 47 -11.48 1.80 -6.10
N TRP A 48 -10.38 1.38 -5.47
CA TRP A 48 -9.10 2.03 -5.60
C TRP A 48 -8.55 1.87 -7.01
N LYS A 49 -8.11 2.96 -7.58
CA LYS A 49 -7.29 3.00 -8.79
C LYS A 49 -6.36 4.20 -8.69
N LYS A 50 -5.20 3.98 -8.08
CA LYS A 50 -4.21 5.01 -7.82
C LYS A 50 -2.89 4.71 -8.49
N PHE A 51 -2.27 5.74 -9.06
CA PHE A 51 -0.88 5.69 -9.47
C PHE A 51 0.02 5.94 -8.25
N TYR A 52 1.10 5.19 -8.15
CA TYR A 52 2.13 5.35 -7.14
C TYR A 52 3.50 4.97 -7.72
N ALA A 53 4.60 5.21 -7.00
CA ALA A 53 5.96 5.00 -7.51
C ALA A 53 6.24 3.56 -7.99
N GLY A 54 5.53 2.56 -7.47
CA GLY A 54 5.65 1.15 -7.88
C GLY A 54 4.69 0.72 -9.00
N GLY A 55 3.88 1.63 -9.58
CA GLY A 55 2.92 1.31 -10.65
C GLY A 55 1.49 1.77 -10.38
N THR A 56 0.52 0.95 -10.74
CA THR A 56 -0.91 1.22 -10.51
C THR A 56 -1.45 0.27 -9.45
N TYR A 57 -2.06 0.82 -8.42
CA TYR A 57 -2.79 0.05 -7.41
C TYR A 57 -4.26 -0.04 -7.81
N GLU A 58 -4.75 -1.24 -8.06
CA GLU A 58 -6.17 -1.51 -8.34
C GLU A 58 -6.72 -2.53 -7.33
N LYS A 59 -7.68 -2.12 -6.54
CA LYS A 59 -8.35 -2.98 -5.56
C LYS A 59 -9.72 -2.47 -5.18
N THR A 60 -10.67 -3.39 -5.00
CA THR A 60 -11.97 -3.05 -4.42
C THR A 60 -11.99 -3.48 -2.96
N LYS A 61 -12.33 -2.56 -2.07
CA LYS A 61 -12.51 -2.83 -0.64
C LYS A 61 -13.85 -2.36 -0.13
N VAL A 62 -14.38 -3.10 0.86
CA VAL A 62 -15.58 -2.75 1.59
C VAL A 62 -15.20 -2.41 3.02
N TYR A 63 -15.64 -1.26 3.48
CA TYR A 63 -15.36 -0.72 4.81
C TYR A 63 -16.62 -0.67 5.64
N PHE A 64 -16.49 -0.93 6.95
CA PHE A 64 -17.58 -1.01 7.92
C PHE A 64 -17.25 -0.26 9.22
N GLY A 65 -18.25 0.02 10.02
CA GLY A 65 -18.09 0.52 11.38
C GLY A 65 -17.29 1.83 11.47
N LYS A 66 -16.17 1.81 12.19
CA LYS A 66 -15.32 2.99 12.41
C LYS A 66 -14.73 3.57 11.11
N ASP A 67 -14.49 2.71 10.12
CA ASP A 67 -13.87 3.13 8.87
C ASP A 67 -14.82 3.94 7.97
N LEU A 68 -16.12 3.94 8.26
CA LEU A 68 -17.10 4.80 7.57
C LEU A 68 -16.88 6.29 7.86
N LYS A 69 -16.22 6.62 8.97
CA LYS A 69 -15.94 8.00 9.38
C LYS A 69 -14.61 8.53 8.83
N LYS A 70 -13.74 7.65 8.32
CA LYS A 70 -12.45 8.03 7.76
C LYS A 70 -12.62 8.70 6.41
N THR A 71 -11.73 9.63 6.10
CA THR A 71 -11.59 10.20 4.75
C THR A 71 -11.01 9.16 3.79
N LEU A 72 -11.09 9.41 2.48
CA LEU A 72 -10.43 8.55 1.49
C LEU A 72 -8.91 8.59 1.63
N ASP A 73 -8.34 9.73 2.03
CA ASP A 73 -6.90 9.85 2.25
C ASP A 73 -6.42 9.05 3.45
N GLU A 74 -7.18 9.05 4.56
CA GLU A 74 -6.89 8.20 5.72
C GLU A 74 -6.96 6.70 5.38
N LEU A 75 -7.98 6.30 4.63
CA LEU A 75 -8.12 4.92 4.16
C LEU A 75 -7.00 4.55 3.19
N TRP A 76 -6.59 5.47 2.31
CA TRP A 76 -5.46 5.24 1.42
C TRP A 76 -4.14 5.11 2.17
N ALA A 77 -3.89 5.94 3.17
CA ALA A 77 -2.69 5.84 4.00
C ALA A 77 -2.55 4.46 4.66
N GLU A 78 -3.67 3.88 5.14
CA GLU A 78 -3.70 2.53 5.70
C GLU A 78 -3.45 1.45 4.63
N GLU A 79 -4.01 1.60 3.43
CA GLU A 79 -3.74 0.69 2.31
C GLU A 79 -2.28 0.77 1.86
N ALA A 80 -1.78 1.98 1.64
CA ALA A 80 -0.42 2.24 1.18
C ALA A 80 0.63 1.70 2.15
N ALA A 81 0.37 1.80 3.46
CA ALA A 81 1.26 1.23 4.49
C ALA A 81 1.40 -0.30 4.40
N GLY A 82 0.45 -0.98 3.77
CA GLY A 82 0.48 -2.43 3.54
C GLY A 82 1.06 -2.86 2.19
N ILE A 83 1.32 -1.92 1.27
CA ILE A 83 1.87 -2.23 -0.05
C ILE A 83 3.33 -2.64 0.09
N GLU A 84 3.68 -3.77 -0.53
CA GLU A 84 5.06 -4.23 -0.59
C GLU A 84 5.73 -3.70 -1.87
N HIS A 85 6.90 -3.13 -1.69
CA HIS A 85 7.76 -2.64 -2.76
C HIS A 85 9.02 -3.49 -2.81
N VAL A 86 9.54 -3.68 -4.01
CA VAL A 86 10.76 -4.47 -4.23
C VAL A 86 11.68 -3.69 -5.15
N PHE A 87 12.94 -3.56 -4.75
CA PHE A 87 13.96 -2.97 -5.60
C PHE A 87 15.30 -3.68 -5.41
N TYR A 88 16.21 -3.44 -6.34
CA TYR A 88 17.58 -3.91 -6.28
C TYR A 88 18.50 -2.76 -5.89
N ALA A 89 19.52 -3.08 -5.09
CA ALA A 89 20.45 -2.08 -4.61
C ALA A 89 21.80 -2.70 -4.29
N GLU A 90 22.87 -1.91 -4.40
CA GLU A 90 24.20 -2.29 -3.95
C GLU A 90 24.43 -1.77 -2.52
N ILE A 91 24.96 -2.61 -1.65
CA ILE A 91 25.35 -2.22 -0.29
C ILE A 91 26.55 -1.30 -0.35
N THR A 92 26.42 -0.08 0.14
CA THR A 92 27.50 0.91 0.21
C THR A 92 28.11 1.04 1.62
N GLU A 93 27.33 0.72 2.66
CA GLU A 93 27.79 0.84 4.04
C GLU A 93 27.03 -0.10 4.97
N ILE A 94 27.71 -0.64 5.99
CA ILE A 94 27.10 -1.47 7.04
C ILE A 94 27.57 -0.95 8.40
N ASN A 95 26.67 -0.39 9.18
CA ASN A 95 26.91 0.13 10.53
C ASN A 95 26.05 -0.60 11.56
N GLY A 96 26.59 -1.66 12.15
CA GLY A 96 25.83 -2.48 13.09
C GLY A 96 24.58 -3.08 12.43
N SER A 97 23.38 -2.72 12.90
CA SER A 97 22.11 -3.17 12.31
C SER A 97 21.65 -2.31 11.13
N VAL A 98 22.28 -1.20 10.91
CA VAL A 98 21.87 -0.24 9.87
C VAL A 98 22.69 -0.48 8.62
N VAL A 99 21.98 -0.65 7.49
CA VAL A 99 22.58 -0.85 6.17
C VAL A 99 22.19 0.32 5.27
N THR A 100 23.17 0.87 4.55
CA THR A 100 22.97 1.87 3.52
C THR A 100 23.20 1.23 2.16
N VAL A 101 22.28 1.47 1.24
CA VAL A 101 22.34 0.92 -0.11
C VAL A 101 22.19 2.02 -1.15
N ARG A 102 22.75 1.79 -2.34
CA ARG A 102 22.54 2.57 -3.55
C ARG A 102 21.51 1.84 -4.42
N PRO A 103 20.32 2.39 -4.65
CA PRO A 103 19.33 1.78 -5.54
C PRO A 103 19.84 1.65 -6.97
N ALA A 104 19.35 0.64 -7.69
CA ALA A 104 19.61 0.47 -9.11
C ALA A 104 19.04 1.65 -9.93
N ALA A 105 19.79 2.08 -10.94
CA ALA A 105 19.39 3.17 -11.81
C ALA A 105 18.02 2.89 -12.49
N GLY A 106 17.23 3.94 -12.68
CA GLY A 106 15.90 3.84 -13.33
C GLY A 106 14.78 3.32 -12.44
N THR A 107 15.06 2.99 -11.18
CA THR A 107 14.01 2.64 -10.21
C THR A 107 13.36 3.88 -9.59
N ALA A 108 12.15 3.73 -9.06
CA ALA A 108 11.46 4.78 -8.32
C ALA A 108 12.23 5.17 -7.05
N GLU A 109 12.90 4.20 -6.44
CA GLU A 109 13.75 4.38 -5.26
C GLU A 109 14.97 5.24 -5.60
N ALA A 110 15.63 5.01 -6.74
CA ALA A 110 16.75 5.83 -7.21
C ALA A 110 16.32 7.26 -7.55
N ALA A 111 15.10 7.43 -8.07
CA ALA A 111 14.53 8.75 -8.31
C ALA A 111 14.22 9.51 -7.01
N SER A 112 13.95 8.80 -5.91
CA SER A 112 13.69 9.37 -4.59
C SER A 112 14.98 9.76 -3.87
N SER A 113 16.01 8.89 -3.90
CA SER A 113 17.31 9.14 -3.25
C SER A 113 18.40 8.24 -3.82
N ASP A 114 19.63 8.78 -3.93
CA ASP A 114 20.84 8.05 -4.28
C ASP A 114 21.34 7.12 -3.15
N LYS A 115 20.85 7.34 -1.92
CA LYS A 115 21.17 6.54 -0.74
C LYS A 115 19.92 6.24 0.08
N ILE A 116 19.69 4.95 0.29
CA ILE A 116 18.60 4.47 1.14
C ILE A 116 19.15 3.68 2.29
N GLN A 117 18.63 3.93 3.48
CA GLN A 117 19.03 3.31 4.73
C GLN A 117 17.87 2.52 5.33
N PHE A 118 18.17 1.36 5.92
CA PHE A 118 17.21 0.59 6.69
C PHE A 118 17.89 -0.17 7.83
N ASP A 119 17.12 -0.42 8.89
CA ASP A 119 17.55 -1.27 9.99
C ASP A 119 17.22 -2.72 9.65
N THR A 120 18.23 -3.57 9.67
CA THR A 120 18.07 -5.01 9.44
C THR A 120 17.46 -5.71 10.64
N GLY A 121 17.54 -5.13 11.85
CA GLY A 121 16.95 -5.69 13.06
C GLY A 121 17.21 -7.19 13.21
N ASN A 122 16.14 -7.98 13.07
CA ASN A 122 16.18 -9.44 13.11
C ASN A 122 16.31 -10.09 11.72
N LEU A 123 16.52 -9.31 10.65
CA LEU A 123 16.72 -9.86 9.31
C LEU A 123 18.07 -10.59 9.24
N GLU A 124 18.07 -11.72 8.55
CA GLU A 124 19.28 -12.55 8.39
C GLU A 124 20.35 -11.80 7.60
N ARG A 125 21.60 -11.80 8.09
CA ARG A 125 22.73 -11.03 7.53
C ARG A 125 23.87 -11.90 6.98
N ILE A 126 23.66 -13.19 6.83
CA ILE A 126 24.72 -14.11 6.43
C ILE A 126 25.16 -13.81 4.99
N GLY A 127 26.45 -13.49 4.82
CA GLY A 127 27.08 -13.33 3.51
C GLY A 127 26.91 -11.95 2.84
N PHE A 128 26.42 -10.93 3.57
CA PHE A 128 26.27 -9.58 3.02
C PHE A 128 27.49 -8.71 3.38
N ASN A 129 28.12 -8.14 2.35
CA ASN A 129 29.27 -7.24 2.46
C ASN A 129 29.00 -5.97 1.63
N VAL A 130 29.81 -4.93 1.86
CA VAL A 130 29.85 -3.77 0.98
C VAL A 130 30.18 -4.22 -0.44
N GLY A 131 29.45 -3.73 -1.43
CA GLY A 131 29.53 -4.13 -2.83
C GLY A 131 28.61 -5.29 -3.21
N THR A 132 27.95 -5.98 -2.25
CA THR A 132 26.93 -7.00 -2.56
C THR A 132 25.69 -6.37 -3.14
N VAL A 133 25.18 -6.91 -4.24
CA VAL A 133 23.86 -6.55 -4.78
C VAL A 133 22.77 -7.32 -4.03
N VAL A 134 21.78 -6.59 -3.56
CA VAL A 134 20.67 -7.15 -2.79
C VAL A 134 19.31 -6.80 -3.41
N ARG A 135 18.39 -7.73 -3.31
CA ARG A 135 16.98 -7.49 -3.54
C ARG A 135 16.33 -7.16 -2.21
N VAL A 136 15.86 -5.93 -2.06
CA VAL A 136 15.22 -5.43 -0.84
C VAL A 136 13.71 -5.39 -1.04
N THR A 137 12.97 -5.89 -0.05
CA THR A 137 11.51 -5.75 0.02
C THR A 137 11.17 -4.89 1.23
N TYR A 138 10.36 -3.86 1.04
CA TYR A 138 9.95 -2.96 2.10
C TYR A 138 8.44 -2.68 2.05
N LYS A 139 7.88 -2.17 3.14
CA LYS A 139 6.48 -1.75 3.24
C LYS A 139 6.35 -0.27 3.50
N GLY A 140 5.28 0.31 2.94
CA GLY A 140 4.99 1.73 3.08
C GLY A 140 5.83 2.61 2.17
N GLY A 141 5.89 3.90 2.49
CA GLY A 141 6.63 4.89 1.71
C GLY A 141 8.10 5.02 2.11
N ILE A 142 8.85 5.71 1.26
CA ILE A 142 10.20 6.16 1.53
C ILE A 142 10.11 7.45 2.35
N ARG A 143 10.83 7.53 3.47
CA ARG A 143 10.90 8.76 4.28
C ARG A 143 11.93 9.70 3.65
N GLU A 144 11.53 10.94 3.44
CA GLU A 144 12.35 11.99 2.84
C GLU A 144 13.38 12.55 3.85
N THR A 145 14.34 11.72 4.21
CA THR A 145 15.54 12.07 4.98
C THR A 145 16.78 11.87 4.11
N TYR A 146 17.97 12.23 4.57
CA TYR A 146 19.20 11.89 3.87
C TYR A 146 20.20 11.23 4.83
N PRO A 147 20.58 9.96 4.59
CA PRO A 147 19.98 9.03 3.60
C PRO A 147 18.48 8.83 3.79
N ALA A 148 17.75 8.56 2.72
CA ALA A 148 16.32 8.22 2.79
C ALA A 148 16.12 6.93 3.60
N GLN A 149 14.98 6.78 4.25
CA GLN A 149 14.72 5.63 5.12
C GLN A 149 13.51 4.83 4.66
N ILE A 150 13.61 3.52 4.76
CA ILE A 150 12.52 2.57 4.46
C ILE A 150 12.32 1.58 5.62
N ASN A 151 11.15 0.95 5.63
CA ASN A 151 10.86 -0.15 6.53
C ASN A 151 11.07 -1.49 5.79
N ALA A 152 12.32 -1.95 5.71
CA ALA A 152 12.64 -3.21 5.06
C ALA A 152 12.05 -4.38 5.86
N ILE A 153 11.42 -5.33 5.15
CA ILE A 153 10.84 -6.54 5.71
C ILE A 153 11.59 -7.81 5.29
N SER A 154 12.34 -7.74 4.20
CA SER A 154 13.27 -8.78 3.81
C SER A 154 14.34 -8.24 2.86
N TRP A 155 15.48 -8.91 2.82
CA TRP A 155 16.51 -8.68 1.82
C TRP A 155 17.18 -10.00 1.45
N LYS A 156 17.65 -10.12 0.22
CA LYS A 156 18.29 -11.34 -0.32
C LYS A 156 19.44 -10.96 -1.22
N ASN A 157 20.46 -11.83 -1.27
CA ASN A 157 21.56 -11.67 -2.22
C ASN A 157 21.03 -11.78 -3.66
N ALA A 158 21.50 -10.91 -4.52
CA ALA A 158 21.14 -10.81 -5.93
C ALA A 158 22.37 -10.48 -6.80
N ASP A 159 23.58 -10.89 -6.38
CA ASP A 159 24.84 -10.61 -7.10
C ASP A 159 24.84 -11.11 -8.54
N ASP A 160 24.02 -12.12 -8.86
CA ASP A 160 23.78 -12.60 -10.21
C ASP A 160 23.17 -11.56 -11.18
N LEU A 161 22.62 -10.47 -10.61
CA LEU A 161 22.03 -9.36 -11.36
C LEU A 161 22.96 -8.14 -11.46
N ARG A 162 24.15 -8.18 -10.86
CA ARG A 162 25.08 -7.05 -10.76
C ARG A 162 25.44 -6.46 -12.13
N ASP A 163 25.70 -7.29 -13.11
CA ASP A 163 26.17 -6.89 -14.44
C ASP A 163 25.06 -6.25 -15.30
N ARG A 164 23.80 -6.24 -14.83
CA ARG A 164 22.68 -5.76 -15.62
C ARG A 164 22.24 -4.34 -15.29
N ASP A 165 22.32 -3.94 -14.01
CA ASP A 165 21.58 -2.76 -13.53
C ASP A 165 22.48 -1.76 -12.76
N PHE A 166 23.74 -2.11 -12.45
CA PHE A 166 24.59 -1.29 -11.57
C PHE A 166 25.82 -0.71 -12.24
N ASP A 167 26.31 -1.31 -13.32
CA ASP A 167 27.47 -0.83 -14.09
C ASP A 167 27.02 0.06 -15.26
N GLY A 168 25.91 0.79 -15.09
CA GLY A 168 25.36 1.70 -16.09
C GLY A 168 26.36 2.80 -16.50
N GLU A 169 27.09 2.55 -17.59
CA GLU A 169 27.62 3.57 -18.49
C GLU A 169 26.53 4.06 -19.44
#